data_bf94932dc7f65354f8e4c73da83686b3
#
_entry.id   bf94932dc7f65354f8e4c73da83686b3
#
_cell.length_a   1.000
_cell.length_b   1.000
_cell.length_c   1.000
_cell.angle_alpha   90.00
_cell.angle_beta   90.00
_cell.angle_gamma   90.00
#
_symmetry.space_group_name_H-M   'P 1'
#
loop_
_entity.id
_entity.type
_entity.pdbx_description
1 polymer ?
#
loop_
_entity_poly.entity_id
_entity_poly.type
_entity_poly.pdbx_seq_one_letter_code
_entity_poly.pdbx_strand_id
1 'polypeptide(L)'
;MASTPSRSDRRPLLRVGILRSPDDIEANVWAVMDVLRSVNKLAFERYQSTPAHWAWLGTPPPPGGPEPFTPDAADPLPTANLDVIVIPGWLAPTGPLLRQSSQSVPPGVRSLLQAHVARGAPILSLFNGTALLADAGLLAGREAAIPWAFAPSIGLLCDAPFEWLRDRPWHTDGALWTTAALSGTLEALFDLLKQTAIAELAAAVASVLLFDTQRQVAAAAVVESPTRQPLSAGSLERARRWLQAHSDQPYDLAATARAAATSPRTLLRWFAQVHRQTPLDYLHSLRVAQAKTLLQTTYLTVEAIAHQCGYADVGSLRKLFVRITGMTPGAYRQRYQLRTSRRQWTGPEVAPATDTATPR
;
A
#
# COMPACT_ATOMS: atom_id res chain seq x y z
N MET A 1 39.94 -8.05 14.92
CA MET A 1 39.52 -7.13 13.86
C MET A 1 38.49 -7.88 13.01
N ALA A 2 37.20 -7.66 13.22
CA ALA A 2 36.16 -8.26 12.41
C ALA A 2 36.05 -7.45 11.12
N SER A 3 36.32 -8.09 9.98
CA SER A 3 36.20 -7.50 8.64
C SER A 3 34.74 -7.10 8.41
N THR A 4 34.49 -5.81 8.15
CA THR A 4 33.20 -5.30 7.70
C THR A 4 32.87 -6.03 6.40
N PRO A 5 31.68 -6.67 6.28
CA PRO A 5 31.30 -7.37 5.05
C PRO A 5 31.26 -6.37 3.89
N SER A 6 31.82 -6.75 2.75
CA SER A 6 31.88 -5.93 1.54
C SER A 6 30.47 -5.60 1.08
N ARG A 7 30.27 -4.42 0.47
CA ARG A 7 29.00 -3.90 -0.06
C ARG A 7 28.29 -4.86 -1.04
N SER A 8 29.03 -5.77 -1.67
CA SER A 8 28.55 -6.70 -2.70
C SER A 8 27.85 -7.96 -2.17
N ASP A 9 27.91 -8.25 -0.86
CA ASP A 9 27.42 -9.53 -0.30
C ASP A 9 25.99 -9.50 0.26
N ARG A 10 25.31 -8.36 0.22
CA ARG A 10 23.93 -8.29 0.72
C ARG A 10 22.95 -8.64 -0.39
N ARG A 11 22.46 -9.89 -0.35
CA ARG A 11 21.35 -10.33 -1.22
C ARG A 11 20.13 -9.39 -1.04
N PRO A 12 19.41 -9.05 -2.12
CA PRO A 12 18.19 -8.26 -2.02
C PRO A 12 17.18 -8.98 -1.13
N LEU A 13 16.47 -8.20 -0.30
CA LEU A 13 15.42 -8.73 0.57
C LEU A 13 14.11 -9.00 -0.18
N LEU A 14 13.91 -8.32 -1.32
CA LEU A 14 12.75 -8.50 -2.20
C LEU A 14 13.17 -8.43 -3.66
N ARG A 15 12.78 -9.43 -4.44
CA ARG A 15 13.02 -9.53 -5.89
C ARG A 15 11.70 -9.56 -6.63
N VAL A 16 11.44 -8.55 -7.44
CA VAL A 16 10.18 -8.38 -8.16
C VAL A 16 10.40 -8.56 -9.66
N GLY A 17 9.64 -9.46 -10.28
CA GLY A 17 9.54 -9.52 -11.73
C GLY A 17 8.36 -8.67 -12.20
N ILE A 18 8.57 -7.73 -13.12
CA ILE A 18 7.51 -6.90 -13.69
C ILE A 18 7.36 -7.29 -15.15
N LEU A 19 6.20 -7.85 -15.50
CA LEU A 19 5.89 -8.19 -16.87
C LEU A 19 5.76 -6.90 -17.69
N ARG A 20 6.31 -6.95 -18.92
CA ARG A 20 6.23 -5.83 -19.87
C ARG A 20 5.70 -6.32 -21.21
N SER A 21 4.81 -5.53 -21.78
CA SER A 21 4.34 -5.66 -23.15
C SER A 21 4.18 -4.27 -23.81
N PRO A 22 4.07 -4.18 -25.14
CA PRO A 22 3.95 -2.88 -25.82
C PRO A 22 2.71 -2.06 -25.41
N ASP A 23 1.64 -2.74 -25.00
CA ASP A 23 0.35 -2.10 -24.69
C ASP A 23 0.08 -2.01 -23.18
N ASP A 24 1.10 -2.02 -22.36
CA ASP A 24 0.92 -1.90 -20.90
C ASP A 24 0.24 -0.57 -20.51
N ILE A 25 -0.59 -0.62 -19.47
CA ILE A 25 -1.01 0.60 -18.78
C ILE A 25 0.18 1.11 -17.95
N GLU A 26 0.93 2.04 -18.51
CA GLU A 26 2.16 2.58 -17.91
C GLU A 26 1.95 3.06 -16.47
N ALA A 27 0.80 3.65 -16.16
CA ALA A 27 0.47 4.08 -14.80
C ALA A 27 0.54 2.94 -13.77
N ASN A 28 0.20 1.71 -14.14
CA ASN A 28 0.33 0.54 -13.26
C ASN A 28 1.81 0.22 -13.00
N VAL A 29 2.62 0.23 -14.06
CA VAL A 29 4.05 -0.10 -13.98
C VAL A 29 4.77 0.93 -13.13
N TRP A 30 4.57 2.21 -13.43
CA TRP A 30 5.24 3.31 -12.71
C TRP A 30 4.81 3.42 -11.26
N ALA A 31 3.54 3.16 -10.92
CA ALA A 31 3.08 3.14 -9.55
C ALA A 31 3.83 2.09 -8.70
N VAL A 32 4.01 0.89 -9.23
CA VAL A 32 4.79 -0.17 -8.58
C VAL A 32 6.26 0.25 -8.43
N MET A 33 6.86 0.75 -9.52
CA MET A 33 8.26 1.16 -9.51
C MET A 33 8.53 2.31 -8.55
N ASP A 34 7.67 3.32 -8.50
CA ASP A 34 7.85 4.47 -7.61
C ASP A 34 7.78 4.07 -6.13
N VAL A 35 6.93 3.10 -5.79
CA VAL A 35 6.92 2.52 -4.44
C VAL A 35 8.25 1.81 -4.14
N LEU A 36 8.73 0.92 -5.03
CA LEU A 36 9.98 0.18 -4.84
C LEU A 36 11.20 1.12 -4.79
N ARG A 37 11.24 2.13 -5.66
CA ARG A 37 12.28 3.18 -5.64
C ARG A 37 12.27 3.99 -4.35
N SER A 38 11.07 4.34 -3.87
CA SER A 38 10.92 5.07 -2.60
C SER A 38 11.38 4.23 -1.41
N VAL A 39 11.08 2.91 -1.41
CA VAL A 39 11.60 1.97 -0.43
C VAL A 39 13.13 1.94 -0.45
N ASN A 40 13.73 1.80 -1.64
CA ASN A 40 15.19 1.76 -1.78
C ASN A 40 15.84 3.08 -1.36
N LYS A 41 15.28 4.22 -1.77
CA LYS A 41 15.80 5.54 -1.37
C LYS A 41 15.76 5.73 0.14
N LEU A 42 14.64 5.39 0.77
CA LEU A 42 14.50 5.44 2.22
C LEU A 42 15.49 4.50 2.94
N ALA A 43 15.66 3.28 2.44
CA ALA A 43 16.58 2.30 3.00
C ALA A 43 18.04 2.74 2.80
N PHE A 44 18.36 3.34 1.66
CA PHE A 44 19.70 3.86 1.40
C PHE A 44 20.08 4.98 2.36
N GLU A 45 19.19 5.94 2.59
CA GLU A 45 19.41 7.03 3.54
C GLU A 45 19.61 6.54 4.98
N ARG A 46 18.93 5.46 5.36
CA ARG A 46 18.95 4.94 6.74
C ARG A 46 20.01 3.87 6.97
N TYR A 47 20.22 2.99 6.01
CA TYR A 47 20.96 1.74 6.18
C TYR A 47 22.05 1.52 5.12
N GLN A 48 22.21 2.46 4.18
CA GLN A 48 23.12 2.33 3.03
C GLN A 48 22.88 1.01 2.25
N SER A 49 21.58 0.69 2.03
CA SER A 49 21.14 -0.57 1.43
C SER A 49 19.99 -0.31 0.45
N THR A 50 19.89 -1.13 -0.59
CA THR A 50 18.81 -1.13 -1.57
C THR A 50 18.11 -2.49 -1.55
N PRO A 51 17.13 -2.71 -0.64
CA PRO A 51 16.58 -4.03 -0.37
C PRO A 51 15.62 -4.54 -1.45
N ALA A 52 15.02 -3.69 -2.29
CA ALA A 52 14.09 -4.08 -3.33
C ALA A 52 14.77 -4.02 -4.70
N HIS A 53 14.85 -5.16 -5.38
CA HIS A 53 15.35 -5.27 -6.75
C HIS A 53 14.22 -5.72 -7.67
N TRP A 54 14.27 -5.32 -8.94
CA TRP A 54 13.31 -5.78 -9.93
C TRP A 54 13.96 -6.13 -11.26
N ALA A 55 13.28 -6.99 -11.99
CA ALA A 55 13.66 -7.39 -13.35
C ALA A 55 12.46 -7.25 -14.29
N TRP A 56 12.72 -6.90 -15.52
CA TRP A 56 11.73 -6.89 -16.56
C TRP A 56 11.53 -8.29 -17.13
N LEU A 57 10.26 -8.70 -17.25
CA LEU A 57 9.85 -9.94 -17.87
C LEU A 57 9.13 -9.60 -19.19
N GLY A 58 9.57 -10.16 -20.31
CA GLY A 58 9.01 -9.87 -21.62
C GLY A 58 9.75 -8.75 -22.37
N THR A 59 9.03 -7.75 -22.87
CA THR A 59 9.62 -6.67 -23.67
C THR A 59 10.49 -5.76 -22.80
N PRO A 60 11.71 -5.39 -23.20
CA PRO A 60 12.52 -4.43 -22.44
C PRO A 60 11.84 -3.05 -22.42
N PRO A 61 12.06 -2.24 -21.36
CA PRO A 61 11.51 -0.90 -21.28
C PRO A 61 12.04 -0.02 -22.42
N PRO A 62 11.29 1.02 -22.81
CA PRO A 62 11.79 1.99 -23.78
C PRO A 62 13.04 2.70 -23.22
N PRO A 63 14.00 3.08 -24.09
CA PRO A 63 15.18 3.83 -23.67
C PRO A 63 14.75 5.13 -22.99
N GLY A 64 15.37 5.46 -21.86
CA GLY A 64 15.06 6.66 -21.06
C GLY A 64 14.00 6.48 -19.97
N GLY A 65 13.48 5.25 -19.77
CA GLY A 65 12.70 4.91 -18.58
C GLY A 65 13.53 5.02 -17.30
N PRO A 66 12.91 5.20 -16.12
CA PRO A 66 13.66 5.27 -14.87
C PRO A 66 14.43 3.97 -14.66
N GLU A 67 15.73 4.10 -14.60
CA GLU A 67 16.61 3.00 -14.24
C GLU A 67 16.33 2.55 -12.80
N PRO A 68 16.57 1.26 -12.49
CA PRO A 68 16.55 0.81 -11.13
C PRO A 68 17.46 1.71 -10.29
N PHE A 69 16.96 2.20 -9.14
CA PHE A 69 17.82 2.83 -8.15
C PHE A 69 18.66 1.74 -7.49
N THR A 70 19.65 1.29 -8.22
CA THR A 70 20.68 0.39 -7.71
C THR A 70 22.01 1.09 -7.95
N PRO A 71 22.81 1.36 -6.90
CA PRO A 71 24.16 1.92 -7.07
C PRO A 71 25.07 1.01 -7.90
N ASP A 72 24.73 -0.29 -8.00
CA ASP A 72 25.48 -1.32 -8.72
C ASP A 72 24.48 -2.32 -9.33
N ALA A 73 23.84 -1.97 -10.44
CA ALA A 73 23.01 -2.91 -11.20
C ALA A 73 23.87 -3.77 -12.10
N ALA A 74 24.56 -4.77 -11.52
CA ALA A 74 25.51 -5.58 -12.27
C ALA A 74 24.91 -6.83 -12.90
N ASP A 75 23.83 -7.43 -12.34
CA ASP A 75 23.35 -8.71 -12.85
C ASP A 75 21.82 -8.74 -13.06
N PRO A 76 21.34 -9.25 -14.21
CA PRO A 76 19.92 -9.52 -14.39
C PRO A 76 19.46 -10.55 -13.35
N LEU A 77 18.39 -10.24 -12.62
CA LEU A 77 17.83 -11.16 -11.63
C LEU A 77 17.41 -12.48 -12.31
N PRO A 78 17.87 -13.64 -11.83
CA PRO A 78 17.41 -14.91 -12.36
C PRO A 78 15.89 -15.03 -12.13
N THR A 79 15.13 -15.31 -13.20
CA THR A 79 13.66 -15.47 -13.13
C THR A 79 13.21 -16.57 -12.16
N ALA A 80 14.08 -17.56 -11.91
CA ALA A 80 13.80 -18.65 -10.97
C ALA A 80 13.71 -18.23 -9.49
N ASN A 81 14.21 -17.03 -9.14
CA ASN A 81 14.34 -16.58 -7.75
C ASN A 81 13.51 -15.32 -7.42
N LEU A 82 12.49 -15.04 -8.22
CA LEU A 82 11.60 -13.90 -7.94
C LEU A 82 10.72 -14.19 -6.73
N ASP A 83 10.56 -13.19 -5.86
CA ASP A 83 9.69 -13.29 -4.68
C ASP A 83 8.26 -12.87 -5.02
N VAL A 84 8.10 -11.92 -5.96
CA VAL A 84 6.82 -11.41 -6.45
C VAL A 84 6.88 -11.26 -7.98
N ILE A 85 5.79 -11.59 -8.68
CA ILE A 85 5.59 -11.19 -10.08
C ILE A 85 4.44 -10.19 -10.16
N VAL A 86 4.65 -9.11 -10.91
CA VAL A 86 3.62 -8.09 -11.21
C VAL A 86 3.23 -8.20 -12.67
N ILE A 87 1.93 -8.30 -12.92
CA ILE A 87 1.32 -8.28 -14.25
C ILE A 87 0.55 -6.97 -14.38
N PRO A 88 1.00 -5.99 -15.17
CA PRO A 88 0.26 -4.75 -15.41
C PRO A 88 -1.01 -5.00 -16.23
N GLY A 89 -1.93 -4.05 -16.22
CA GLY A 89 -3.04 -4.05 -17.17
C GLY A 89 -2.60 -3.63 -18.57
N TRP A 90 -3.44 -3.90 -19.57
CA TRP A 90 -3.21 -3.54 -20.97
C TRP A 90 -4.17 -2.45 -21.44
N LEU A 91 -3.72 -1.60 -22.35
CA LEU A 91 -4.53 -0.63 -23.10
C LEU A 91 -5.35 -1.35 -24.19
N ALA A 92 -6.27 -2.21 -23.76
CA ALA A 92 -7.15 -2.96 -24.61
C ALA A 92 -8.54 -2.33 -24.60
N PRO A 93 -8.98 -1.61 -25.66
CA PRO A 93 -10.28 -0.93 -25.66
C PRO A 93 -11.47 -1.89 -25.74
N THR A 94 -11.25 -3.15 -26.10
CA THR A 94 -12.31 -4.16 -26.22
C THR A 94 -11.88 -5.51 -25.67
N GLY A 95 -12.86 -6.34 -25.29
CA GLY A 95 -12.60 -7.69 -24.82
C GLY A 95 -11.87 -8.61 -25.81
N PRO A 96 -12.20 -8.62 -27.11
CA PRO A 96 -11.42 -9.35 -28.10
C PRO A 96 -9.94 -8.95 -28.16
N LEU A 97 -9.64 -7.64 -28.12
CA LEU A 97 -8.26 -7.17 -28.10
C LEU A 97 -7.54 -7.56 -26.79
N LEU A 98 -8.23 -7.53 -25.66
CA LEU A 98 -7.67 -8.02 -24.41
C LEU A 98 -7.24 -9.49 -24.51
N ARG A 99 -8.10 -10.35 -25.07
CA ARG A 99 -7.76 -11.76 -25.29
C ARG A 99 -6.57 -11.92 -26.24
N GLN A 100 -6.53 -11.15 -27.30
CA GLN A 100 -5.40 -11.14 -28.23
C GLN A 100 -4.09 -10.74 -27.53
N SER A 101 -4.10 -9.67 -26.72
CA SER A 101 -2.94 -9.23 -25.93
C SER A 101 -2.47 -10.33 -24.97
N SER A 102 -3.39 -10.97 -24.24
CA SER A 102 -3.05 -12.09 -23.37
C SER A 102 -2.41 -13.26 -24.14
N GLN A 103 -2.99 -13.64 -25.26
CA GLN A 103 -2.49 -14.75 -26.08
C GLN A 103 -1.17 -14.46 -26.81
N SER A 104 -0.83 -13.18 -27.04
CA SER A 104 0.43 -12.77 -27.64
C SER A 104 1.63 -12.85 -26.68
N VAL A 105 1.38 -12.99 -25.37
CA VAL A 105 2.44 -13.17 -24.38
C VAL A 105 3.18 -14.50 -24.63
N PRO A 106 4.52 -14.53 -24.61
CA PRO A 106 5.29 -15.74 -24.87
C PRO A 106 4.87 -16.93 -24.00
N PRO A 107 4.75 -18.15 -24.55
CA PRO A 107 4.31 -19.34 -23.79
C PRO A 107 5.13 -19.60 -22.52
N GLY A 108 6.42 -19.30 -22.54
CA GLY A 108 7.30 -19.43 -21.37
C GLY A 108 6.87 -18.59 -20.17
N VAL A 109 6.17 -17.47 -20.39
CA VAL A 109 5.64 -16.64 -19.30
C VAL A 109 4.53 -17.39 -18.54
N ARG A 110 3.61 -18.08 -19.25
CA ARG A 110 2.55 -18.89 -18.61
C ARG A 110 3.14 -19.96 -17.70
N SER A 111 4.11 -20.70 -18.21
CA SER A 111 4.82 -21.73 -17.42
C SER A 111 5.54 -21.13 -16.20
N LEU A 112 6.14 -19.94 -16.36
CA LEU A 112 6.75 -19.19 -15.25
C LEU A 112 5.72 -18.83 -14.18
N LEU A 113 4.54 -18.30 -14.57
CA LEU A 113 3.47 -17.94 -13.63
C LEU A 113 2.95 -19.16 -12.89
N GLN A 114 2.71 -20.28 -13.60
CA GLN A 114 2.28 -21.55 -13.00
C GLN A 114 3.29 -22.07 -11.98
N ALA A 115 4.57 -22.11 -12.34
CA ALA A 115 5.65 -22.53 -11.45
C ALA A 115 5.80 -21.59 -10.23
N HIS A 116 5.56 -20.27 -10.44
CA HIS A 116 5.62 -19.27 -9.37
C HIS A 116 4.51 -19.49 -8.33
N VAL A 117 3.27 -19.68 -8.77
CA VAL A 117 2.13 -19.98 -7.89
C VAL A 117 2.28 -21.35 -7.21
N ALA A 118 2.81 -22.37 -7.91
CA ALA A 118 3.00 -23.69 -7.35
C ALA A 118 3.94 -23.73 -6.12
N ARG A 119 4.88 -22.80 -6.04
CA ARG A 119 5.74 -22.64 -4.86
C ARG A 119 5.18 -21.67 -3.80
N GLY A 120 3.93 -21.22 -3.95
CA GLY A 120 3.26 -20.31 -3.02
C GLY A 120 3.72 -18.84 -3.13
N ALA A 121 4.50 -18.48 -4.16
CA ALA A 121 4.99 -17.13 -4.35
C ALA A 121 3.90 -16.23 -4.98
N PRO A 122 3.70 -14.98 -4.48
CA PRO A 122 2.60 -14.13 -4.91
C PRO A 122 2.77 -13.56 -6.32
N ILE A 123 1.64 -13.48 -7.02
CA ILE A 123 1.48 -12.73 -8.26
C ILE A 123 0.50 -11.59 -8.01
N LEU A 124 0.91 -10.36 -8.28
CA LEU A 124 0.06 -9.17 -8.27
C LEU A 124 -0.38 -8.83 -9.69
N SER A 125 -1.62 -9.14 -10.00
CA SER A 125 -2.23 -8.82 -11.30
C SER A 125 -3.06 -7.55 -11.20
N LEU A 126 -2.72 -6.57 -12.00
CA LEU A 126 -3.30 -5.23 -11.98
C LEU A 126 -4.33 -5.07 -13.09
N PHE A 127 -5.51 -4.58 -12.71
CA PHE A 127 -6.61 -4.26 -13.61
C PHE A 127 -6.97 -5.46 -14.51
N ASN A 128 -6.97 -5.27 -15.86
CA ASN A 128 -7.31 -6.32 -16.80
C ASN A 128 -6.14 -7.29 -17.14
N GLY A 129 -4.96 -7.10 -16.55
CA GLY A 129 -3.86 -8.06 -16.59
C GLY A 129 -4.23 -9.45 -16.04
N THR A 130 -5.31 -9.51 -15.26
CA THR A 130 -5.93 -10.76 -14.77
C THR A 130 -6.34 -11.70 -15.90
N ALA A 131 -6.50 -11.19 -17.14
CA ALA A 131 -6.70 -12.02 -18.33
C ALA A 131 -5.56 -13.02 -18.56
N LEU A 132 -4.32 -12.66 -18.21
CA LEU A 132 -3.19 -13.58 -18.32
C LEU A 132 -3.24 -14.70 -17.27
N LEU A 133 -3.75 -14.43 -16.08
CA LEU A 133 -3.97 -15.46 -15.05
C LEU A 133 -5.05 -16.45 -15.51
N ALA A 134 -6.12 -15.95 -16.16
CA ALA A 134 -7.16 -16.78 -16.76
C ALA A 134 -6.59 -17.68 -17.86
N ASP A 135 -5.85 -17.08 -18.80
CA ASP A 135 -5.22 -17.77 -19.94
C ASP A 135 -4.12 -18.77 -19.50
N ALA A 136 -3.53 -18.57 -18.33
CA ALA A 136 -2.58 -19.51 -17.72
C ALA A 136 -3.27 -20.61 -16.88
N GLY A 137 -4.61 -20.66 -16.82
CA GLY A 137 -5.37 -21.64 -16.03
C GLY A 137 -5.30 -21.42 -14.53
N LEU A 138 -4.86 -20.24 -14.07
CA LEU A 138 -4.62 -19.97 -12.65
C LEU A 138 -5.85 -19.46 -11.90
N LEU A 139 -6.93 -19.07 -12.60
CA LEU A 139 -8.16 -18.56 -11.96
C LEU A 139 -9.21 -19.65 -11.71
N ALA A 140 -9.08 -20.84 -12.27
CA ALA A 140 -10.07 -21.91 -12.13
C ALA A 140 -10.39 -22.23 -10.67
N GLY A 141 -11.67 -22.12 -10.27
CA GLY A 141 -12.14 -22.38 -8.92
C GLY A 141 -11.70 -21.39 -7.85
N ARG A 142 -11.18 -20.22 -8.22
CA ARG A 142 -10.67 -19.19 -7.32
C ARG A 142 -11.55 -17.95 -7.30
N GLU A 143 -11.38 -17.12 -6.27
CA GLU A 143 -11.97 -15.78 -6.16
C GLU A 143 -11.05 -14.74 -6.81
N ALA A 144 -11.63 -13.77 -7.54
CA ALA A 144 -10.86 -12.68 -8.14
C ALA A 144 -11.64 -11.37 -8.20
N ALA A 145 -10.96 -10.26 -7.90
CA ALA A 145 -11.43 -8.92 -8.23
C ALA A 145 -10.96 -8.57 -9.65
N ILE A 146 -11.91 -8.33 -10.56
CA ILE A 146 -11.62 -8.02 -11.96
C ILE A 146 -12.47 -6.83 -12.45
N PRO A 147 -11.98 -6.05 -13.42
CA PRO A 147 -12.76 -4.94 -13.97
C PRO A 147 -14.05 -5.43 -14.62
N TRP A 148 -15.17 -4.84 -14.26
CA TRP A 148 -16.51 -5.25 -14.74
C TRP A 148 -16.62 -5.27 -16.27
N ALA A 149 -15.97 -4.31 -16.95
CA ALA A 149 -16.02 -4.21 -18.41
C ALA A 149 -15.35 -5.39 -19.13
N PHE A 150 -14.41 -6.07 -18.48
CA PHE A 150 -13.64 -7.18 -19.06
C PHE A 150 -14.04 -8.55 -18.51
N ALA A 151 -14.91 -8.60 -17.50
CA ALA A 151 -15.30 -9.85 -16.84
C ALA A 151 -15.80 -10.95 -17.84
N PRO A 152 -16.67 -10.65 -18.83
CA PRO A 152 -17.07 -11.65 -19.79
C PRO A 152 -15.91 -12.17 -20.65
N SER A 153 -14.98 -11.29 -21.00
CA SER A 153 -13.82 -11.66 -21.84
C SER A 153 -12.78 -12.47 -21.10
N ILE A 154 -12.57 -12.16 -19.82
CA ILE A 154 -11.70 -12.92 -18.92
C ILE A 154 -12.31 -14.30 -18.66
N GLY A 155 -13.63 -14.38 -18.46
CA GLY A 155 -14.33 -15.65 -18.30
C GLY A 155 -14.19 -16.60 -19.50
N LEU A 156 -14.09 -16.06 -20.71
CA LEU A 156 -13.87 -16.85 -21.94
C LEU A 156 -12.43 -17.41 -22.06
N LEU A 157 -11.49 -16.96 -21.25
CA LEU A 157 -10.11 -17.46 -21.18
C LEU A 157 -9.95 -18.55 -20.12
N CYS A 158 -10.94 -18.75 -19.26
CA CYS A 158 -10.88 -19.76 -18.21
C CYS A 158 -11.42 -21.10 -18.69
N ASP A 159 -10.70 -22.17 -18.45
CA ASP A 159 -11.16 -23.54 -18.71
C ASP A 159 -12.25 -23.99 -17.72
N ALA A 160 -12.32 -23.37 -16.52
CA ALA A 160 -13.31 -23.61 -15.50
C ALA A 160 -13.77 -22.31 -14.84
N PRO A 161 -14.98 -22.27 -14.25
CA PRO A 161 -15.51 -21.07 -13.60
C PRO A 161 -14.61 -20.57 -12.47
N PHE A 162 -14.61 -19.26 -12.26
CA PHE A 162 -14.03 -18.58 -11.11
C PHE A 162 -15.11 -17.69 -10.47
N GLU A 163 -14.93 -17.31 -9.20
CA GLU A 163 -15.83 -16.40 -8.51
C GLU A 163 -15.40 -14.95 -8.71
N TRP A 164 -16.26 -14.18 -9.38
CA TRP A 164 -16.01 -12.76 -9.60
C TRP A 164 -16.55 -11.91 -8.46
N LEU A 165 -15.63 -11.27 -7.71
CA LEU A 165 -15.95 -10.34 -6.62
C LEU A 165 -16.18 -8.93 -7.17
N ARG A 166 -17.46 -8.57 -7.37
CA ARG A 166 -17.87 -7.32 -8.06
C ARG A 166 -17.61 -6.06 -7.24
N ASP A 167 -17.70 -6.17 -5.93
CA ASP A 167 -17.72 -5.02 -5.02
C ASP A 167 -16.35 -4.79 -4.35
N ARG A 168 -15.30 -5.47 -4.83
CA ARG A 168 -13.96 -5.33 -4.27
C ARG A 168 -13.02 -4.65 -5.25
N PRO A 169 -12.32 -3.57 -4.83
CA PRO A 169 -11.32 -2.92 -5.68
C PRO A 169 -10.10 -3.83 -5.91
N TRP A 170 -9.80 -4.72 -4.97
CA TRP A 170 -8.79 -5.78 -5.05
C TRP A 170 -9.14 -6.95 -4.14
N HIS A 171 -8.52 -8.10 -4.41
CA HIS A 171 -8.70 -9.33 -3.62
C HIS A 171 -7.45 -10.19 -3.67
N THR A 172 -7.29 -11.05 -2.65
CA THR A 172 -6.27 -12.10 -2.62
C THR A 172 -6.89 -13.45 -2.35
N ASP A 173 -6.50 -14.44 -3.17
CA ASP A 173 -6.82 -15.85 -3.00
C ASP A 173 -5.50 -16.64 -3.06
N GLY A 174 -4.98 -17.01 -1.89
CA GLY A 174 -3.67 -17.65 -1.77
C GLY A 174 -2.54 -16.76 -2.31
N ALA A 175 -1.84 -17.26 -3.34
CA ALA A 175 -0.76 -16.52 -3.98
C ALA A 175 -1.24 -15.50 -5.04
N LEU A 176 -2.52 -15.48 -5.40
CA LEU A 176 -3.04 -14.59 -6.42
C LEU A 176 -3.62 -13.31 -5.81
N TRP A 177 -3.08 -12.17 -6.22
CA TRP A 177 -3.54 -10.84 -5.88
C TRP A 177 -4.09 -10.19 -7.14
N THR A 178 -5.36 -9.80 -7.14
CA THR A 178 -6.05 -9.26 -8.31
C THR A 178 -6.68 -7.91 -8.00
N THR A 179 -6.66 -6.98 -8.94
CA THR A 179 -7.28 -5.65 -8.78
C THR A 179 -8.32 -5.39 -9.86
N ALA A 180 -9.47 -4.82 -9.48
CA ALA A 180 -10.56 -4.47 -10.38
C ALA A 180 -10.45 -3.04 -10.94
N ALA A 181 -9.64 -2.19 -10.31
CA ALA A 181 -9.51 -0.78 -10.67
C ALA A 181 -8.07 -0.30 -10.51
N LEU A 182 -7.70 0.74 -11.26
CA LEU A 182 -6.39 1.40 -11.13
C LEU A 182 -6.16 1.93 -9.70
N SER A 183 -7.21 2.42 -9.04
CA SER A 183 -7.13 2.88 -7.64
C SER A 183 -6.76 1.78 -6.66
N GLY A 184 -7.11 0.53 -6.92
CA GLY A 184 -6.76 -0.62 -6.09
C GLY A 184 -5.29 -1.05 -6.19
N THR A 185 -4.53 -0.54 -7.16
CA THR A 185 -3.13 -0.93 -7.39
C THR A 185 -2.24 -0.70 -6.17
N LEU A 186 -2.27 0.51 -5.60
CA LEU A 186 -1.44 0.85 -4.45
C LEU A 186 -1.89 0.14 -3.17
N GLU A 187 -3.21 -0.06 -3.00
CA GLU A 187 -3.75 -0.80 -1.85
C GLU A 187 -3.26 -2.24 -1.84
N ALA A 188 -3.47 -2.94 -2.96
CA ALA A 188 -3.04 -4.32 -3.12
C ALA A 188 -1.51 -4.44 -2.99
N LEU A 189 -0.75 -3.51 -3.60
CA LEU A 189 0.70 -3.50 -3.52
C LEU A 189 1.20 -3.32 -2.08
N PHE A 190 0.71 -2.32 -1.35
CA PHE A 190 1.14 -2.11 0.04
C PHE A 190 0.71 -3.26 0.95
N ASP A 191 -0.46 -3.84 0.73
CA ASP A 191 -0.92 -5.00 1.52
C ASP A 191 -0.08 -6.25 1.23
N LEU A 192 0.32 -6.47 -0.02
CA LEU A 192 1.26 -7.51 -0.39
C LEU A 192 2.63 -7.26 0.24
N LEU A 193 3.16 -6.04 0.14
CA LEU A 193 4.48 -5.70 0.69
C LEU A 193 4.54 -5.84 2.22
N LYS A 194 3.43 -5.71 2.94
CA LYS A 194 3.36 -6.01 4.39
C LYS A 194 3.69 -7.45 4.73
N GLN A 195 3.56 -8.37 3.77
CA GLN A 195 3.86 -9.79 3.94
C GLN A 195 5.30 -10.15 3.55
N THR A 196 6.09 -9.17 3.12
CA THR A 196 7.47 -9.37 2.67
C THR A 196 8.51 -8.89 3.69
N ALA A 197 9.77 -9.22 3.45
CA ALA A 197 10.88 -8.79 4.31
C ALA A 197 11.08 -7.26 4.37
N ILE A 198 10.45 -6.49 3.47
CA ILE A 198 10.51 -5.01 3.45
C ILE A 198 9.27 -4.33 4.06
N ALA A 199 8.43 -5.05 4.79
CA ALA A 199 7.16 -4.57 5.34
C ALA A 199 7.27 -3.23 6.11
N GLU A 200 8.28 -3.08 6.96
CA GLU A 200 8.50 -1.84 7.73
C GLU A 200 8.83 -0.64 6.84
N LEU A 201 9.66 -0.85 5.81
CA LEU A 201 10.01 0.20 4.85
C LEU A 201 8.82 0.56 3.97
N ALA A 202 8.05 -0.43 3.52
CA ALA A 202 6.83 -0.21 2.74
C ALA A 202 5.79 0.58 3.55
N ALA A 203 5.61 0.28 4.84
CA ALA A 203 4.72 1.04 5.71
C ALA A 203 5.18 2.49 5.90
N ALA A 204 6.50 2.72 6.00
CA ALA A 204 7.05 4.07 6.08
C ALA A 204 6.82 4.85 4.77
N VAL A 205 7.02 4.22 3.61
CA VAL A 205 6.74 4.81 2.29
C VAL A 205 5.25 5.14 2.14
N ALA A 206 4.35 4.22 2.53
CA ALA A 206 2.91 4.47 2.51
C ALA A 206 2.53 5.71 3.32
N SER A 207 3.16 5.90 4.49
CA SER A 207 2.94 7.08 5.33
C SER A 207 3.42 8.38 4.66
N VAL A 208 4.55 8.33 3.95
CA VAL A 208 5.09 9.51 3.20
C VAL A 208 4.19 9.89 2.05
N LEU A 209 3.71 8.90 1.31
CA LEU A 209 2.81 9.11 0.17
C LEU A 209 1.39 9.46 0.63
N LEU A 210 1.15 9.64 1.94
CA LEU A 210 -0.15 9.89 2.56
C LEU A 210 -1.21 8.86 2.15
N PHE A 211 -0.73 7.64 1.87
CA PHE A 211 -1.59 6.53 1.49
C PHE A 211 -2.23 5.93 2.74
N ASP A 212 -3.48 6.30 3.00
CA ASP A 212 -4.27 5.80 4.11
C ASP A 212 -5.30 4.78 3.61
N THR A 213 -4.95 3.50 3.73
CA THR A 213 -5.86 2.39 3.39
C THR A 213 -7.18 2.45 4.16
N GLN A 214 -7.20 3.04 5.36
CA GLN A 214 -8.44 3.15 6.15
C GLN A 214 -9.38 4.24 5.61
N ARG A 215 -8.86 5.31 5.02
CA ARG A 215 -9.69 6.35 4.38
C ARG A 215 -10.38 5.82 3.13
N GLN A 216 -9.74 4.96 2.37
CA GLN A 216 -10.32 4.38 1.16
C GLN A 216 -11.39 3.35 1.48
N VAL A 217 -11.20 2.51 2.50
CA VAL A 217 -12.24 1.60 3.00
C VAL A 217 -13.46 2.38 3.50
N ALA A 218 -13.25 3.52 4.17
CA ALA A 218 -14.35 4.40 4.60
C ALA A 218 -15.06 5.06 3.41
N ALA A 219 -14.35 5.39 2.33
CA ALA A 219 -14.94 5.95 1.11
C ALA A 219 -15.73 4.89 0.31
N ALA A 220 -15.22 3.66 0.23
CA ALA A 220 -15.92 2.54 -0.40
C ALA A 220 -17.21 2.16 0.35
N ALA A 221 -17.17 2.18 1.68
CA ALA A 221 -18.38 1.94 2.51
C ALA A 221 -19.47 3.00 2.35
N VAL A 222 -19.15 4.21 1.85
CA VAL A 222 -20.12 5.26 1.54
C VAL A 222 -20.83 5.01 0.20
N VAL A 223 -20.23 4.24 -0.71
CA VAL A 223 -20.78 3.92 -2.04
C VAL A 223 -21.61 2.62 -2.03
N GLU A 224 -21.52 1.80 -0.97
CA GLU A 224 -22.35 0.61 -0.83
C GLU A 224 -23.83 1.00 -0.71
N SER A 225 -24.56 0.66 -1.74
CA SER A 225 -26.00 0.77 -1.93
C SER A 225 -26.85 0.35 -0.72
N PRO A 226 -28.11 0.89 -0.61
CA PRO A 226 -28.99 0.68 0.53
C PRO A 226 -29.62 -0.73 0.51
N THR A 227 -28.85 -1.76 0.64
CA THR A 227 -29.36 -3.06 1.05
C THR A 227 -29.41 -3.06 2.56
N ARG A 228 -30.60 -3.16 3.12
CA ARG A 228 -30.97 -3.21 4.55
C ARG A 228 -29.80 -3.62 5.47
N GLN A 229 -28.97 -2.65 5.84
CA GLN A 229 -28.02 -2.84 6.94
C GLN A 229 -28.82 -2.94 8.25
N PRO A 230 -28.46 -3.85 9.17
CA PRO A 230 -29.09 -3.87 10.49
C PRO A 230 -28.91 -2.49 11.13
N LEU A 231 -29.92 -2.01 11.83
CA LEU A 231 -29.95 -0.70 12.52
C LEU A 231 -28.67 -0.43 13.36
N SER A 232 -28.03 -1.48 13.83
CA SER A 232 -26.76 -1.45 14.55
C SER A 232 -25.58 -0.97 13.71
N ALA A 233 -25.49 -1.30 12.42
CA ALA A 233 -24.36 -0.93 11.56
C ALA A 233 -24.28 0.58 11.34
N GLY A 234 -25.42 1.23 11.05
CA GLY A 234 -25.47 2.69 10.90
C GLY A 234 -25.16 3.45 12.20
N SER A 235 -25.56 2.90 13.35
CA SER A 235 -25.25 3.50 14.65
C SER A 235 -23.77 3.34 15.04
N LEU A 236 -23.18 2.19 14.79
CA LEU A 236 -21.74 1.98 15.00
C LEU A 236 -20.89 2.90 14.12
N GLU A 237 -21.28 3.08 12.87
CA GLU A 237 -20.56 3.97 11.96
C GLU A 237 -20.68 5.45 12.39
N ARG A 238 -21.85 5.89 12.89
CA ARG A 238 -21.98 7.23 13.49
C ARG A 238 -21.10 7.39 14.73
N ALA A 239 -21.02 6.37 15.59
CA ALA A 239 -20.12 6.39 16.75
C ALA A 239 -18.65 6.50 16.34
N ARG A 240 -18.23 5.73 15.34
CA ARG A 240 -16.85 5.77 14.82
C ARG A 240 -16.49 7.14 14.26
N ARG A 241 -17.34 7.72 13.41
CA ARG A 241 -17.14 9.07 12.84
C ARG A 241 -17.09 10.12 13.94
N TRP A 242 -17.95 10.02 14.94
CA TRP A 242 -17.93 10.93 16.07
C TRP A 242 -16.62 10.85 16.85
N LEU A 243 -16.16 9.64 17.19
CA LEU A 243 -14.88 9.42 17.86
C LEU A 243 -13.68 9.91 17.04
N GLN A 244 -13.70 9.75 15.71
CA GLN A 244 -12.67 10.27 14.82
C GLN A 244 -12.64 11.80 14.81
N ALA A 245 -13.81 12.44 14.71
CA ALA A 245 -13.93 13.89 14.67
C ALA A 245 -13.59 14.57 16.00
N HIS A 246 -13.68 13.84 17.14
CA HIS A 246 -13.43 14.35 18.50
C HIS A 246 -12.27 13.59 19.16
N SER A 247 -11.31 13.11 18.37
CA SER A 247 -10.22 12.31 18.88
C SER A 247 -9.25 13.10 19.79
N ASP A 248 -9.20 14.41 19.64
CA ASP A 248 -8.42 15.36 20.44
C ASP A 248 -9.09 15.76 21.78
N GLN A 249 -10.36 15.41 21.95
CA GLN A 249 -11.17 15.81 23.12
C GLN A 249 -11.24 14.71 24.19
N PRO A 250 -11.51 15.04 25.45
CA PRO A 250 -11.76 14.04 26.49
C PRO A 250 -12.86 13.07 26.09
N TYR A 251 -12.64 11.78 26.37
CA TYR A 251 -13.63 10.75 26.05
C TYR A 251 -14.91 10.91 26.86
N ASP A 252 -16.04 10.95 26.15
CA ASP A 252 -17.40 10.93 26.74
C ASP A 252 -18.22 9.82 26.08
N LEU A 253 -18.48 8.75 26.84
CA LEU A 253 -19.29 7.61 26.38
C LEU A 253 -20.74 8.04 26.11
N ALA A 254 -21.31 8.95 26.92
CA ALA A 254 -22.69 9.39 26.77
C ALA A 254 -22.85 10.25 25.51
N ALA A 255 -21.90 11.15 25.23
CA ALA A 255 -21.88 11.92 24.00
C ALA A 255 -21.73 11.03 22.76
N THR A 256 -20.81 10.04 22.82
CA THR A 256 -20.62 9.06 21.74
C THR A 256 -21.90 8.25 21.46
N ALA A 257 -22.60 7.83 22.52
CA ALA A 257 -23.84 7.08 22.39
C ALA A 257 -24.99 7.96 21.82
N ARG A 258 -25.07 9.23 22.23
CA ARG A 258 -26.04 10.19 21.64
C ARG A 258 -25.78 10.40 20.16
N ALA A 259 -24.53 10.60 19.75
CA ALA A 259 -24.15 10.74 18.35
C ALA A 259 -24.48 9.49 17.52
N ALA A 260 -24.42 8.32 18.13
CA ALA A 260 -24.82 7.05 17.53
C ALA A 260 -26.35 6.79 17.56
N ALA A 261 -27.14 7.69 18.14
CA ALA A 261 -28.58 7.51 18.38
C ALA A 261 -28.88 6.18 19.11
N THR A 262 -28.14 5.90 20.19
CA THR A 262 -28.27 4.67 20.99
C THR A 262 -27.97 4.90 22.47
N SER A 263 -28.23 3.90 23.33
CA SER A 263 -27.82 3.97 24.73
C SER A 263 -26.36 3.60 24.93
N PRO A 264 -25.68 4.11 25.98
CA PRO A 264 -24.30 3.72 26.31
C PRO A 264 -24.12 2.20 26.44
N ARG A 265 -25.04 1.51 27.08
CA ARG A 265 -25.02 0.04 27.25
C ARG A 265 -25.09 -0.68 25.90
N THR A 266 -25.94 -0.22 25.01
CA THR A 266 -26.10 -0.80 23.66
C THR A 266 -24.87 -0.56 22.81
N LEU A 267 -24.30 0.66 22.88
CA LEU A 267 -23.07 1.00 22.17
C LEU A 267 -21.89 0.11 22.60
N LEU A 268 -21.67 -0.06 23.91
CA LEU A 268 -20.63 -0.94 24.44
C LEU A 268 -20.80 -2.38 23.93
N ARG A 269 -22.02 -2.92 23.98
CA ARG A 269 -22.31 -4.27 23.50
C ARG A 269 -22.01 -4.41 22.01
N TRP A 270 -22.41 -3.45 21.18
CA TRP A 270 -22.16 -3.51 19.74
C TRP A 270 -20.68 -3.37 19.39
N PHE A 271 -19.95 -2.48 20.06
CA PHE A 271 -18.51 -2.38 19.90
C PHE A 271 -17.79 -3.69 20.26
N ALA A 272 -18.17 -4.32 21.36
CA ALA A 272 -17.61 -5.61 21.77
C ALA A 272 -17.93 -6.72 20.77
N GLN A 273 -19.15 -6.75 20.24
CA GLN A 273 -19.58 -7.79 19.28
C GLN A 273 -18.93 -7.64 17.90
N VAL A 274 -18.86 -6.42 17.37
CA VAL A 274 -18.41 -6.16 15.99
C VAL A 274 -16.91 -5.91 15.92
N HIS A 275 -16.38 -5.10 16.84
CA HIS A 275 -14.97 -4.68 16.83
C HIS A 275 -14.11 -5.40 17.87
N ARG A 276 -14.68 -6.27 18.72
CA ARG A 276 -13.98 -6.97 19.81
C ARG A 276 -13.18 -6.06 20.75
N GLN A 277 -13.59 -4.81 20.87
CA GLN A 277 -12.95 -3.78 21.70
C GLN A 277 -14.00 -2.80 22.22
N THR A 278 -13.63 -1.96 23.20
CA THR A 278 -14.50 -0.89 23.67
C THR A 278 -14.40 0.35 22.78
N PRO A 279 -15.40 1.28 22.79
CA PRO A 279 -15.27 2.58 22.13
C PRO A 279 -14.04 3.39 22.61
N LEU A 280 -13.67 3.25 23.87
CA LEU A 280 -12.47 3.90 24.43
C LEU A 280 -11.18 3.27 23.86
N ASP A 281 -11.10 1.95 23.74
CA ASP A 281 -9.95 1.29 23.14
C ASP A 281 -9.81 1.66 21.65
N TYR A 282 -10.94 1.80 20.96
CA TYR A 282 -10.95 2.30 19.59
C TYR A 282 -10.41 3.73 19.49
N LEU A 283 -10.86 4.64 20.37
CA LEU A 283 -10.32 6.00 20.45
C LEU A 283 -8.82 6.00 20.74
N HIS A 284 -8.36 5.14 21.66
CA HIS A 284 -6.94 4.98 21.95
C HIS A 284 -6.13 4.53 20.74
N SER A 285 -6.67 3.61 19.95
CA SER A 285 -6.05 3.17 18.69
C SER A 285 -5.92 4.31 17.67
N LEU A 286 -6.95 5.15 17.53
CA LEU A 286 -6.91 6.35 16.68
C LEU A 286 -5.83 7.35 17.13
N ARG A 287 -5.78 7.66 18.43
CA ARG A 287 -4.78 8.58 19.00
C ARG A 287 -3.35 8.09 18.83
N VAL A 288 -3.13 6.79 19.03
CA VAL A 288 -1.79 6.20 18.81
C VAL A 288 -1.43 6.20 17.32
N ALA A 289 -2.36 5.96 16.43
CA ALA A 289 -2.13 6.08 14.99
C ALA A 289 -1.74 7.51 14.59
N GLN A 290 -2.45 8.52 15.10
CA GLN A 290 -2.11 9.92 14.92
C GLN A 290 -0.72 10.27 15.50
N ALA A 291 -0.42 9.80 16.73
CA ALA A 291 0.89 10.00 17.33
C ALA A 291 2.03 9.37 16.52
N LYS A 292 1.83 8.17 15.95
CA LYS A 292 2.80 7.55 15.02
C LYS A 292 3.08 8.46 13.83
N THR A 293 2.05 8.97 13.17
CA THR A 293 2.19 9.89 12.03
C THR A 293 2.97 11.14 12.42
N LEU A 294 2.61 11.80 13.53
CA LEU A 294 3.30 12.99 14.00
C LEU A 294 4.77 12.73 14.38
N LEU A 295 5.06 11.58 15.01
CA LEU A 295 6.43 11.17 15.33
C LEU A 295 7.28 10.93 14.09
N GLN A 296 6.70 10.46 13.01
CA GLN A 296 7.39 10.18 11.74
C GLN A 296 7.60 11.44 10.90
N THR A 297 6.61 12.34 10.86
CA THR A 297 6.55 13.43 9.89
C THR A 297 6.89 14.80 10.47
N THR A 298 6.97 14.96 11.79
CA THR A 298 7.19 16.26 12.44
C THR A 298 8.35 16.22 13.41
N TYR A 299 8.81 17.42 13.81
CA TYR A 299 9.80 17.64 14.87
C TYR A 299 9.17 18.08 16.21
N LEU A 300 7.85 17.93 16.35
CA LEU A 300 7.15 18.27 17.58
C LEU A 300 7.69 17.44 18.76
N THR A 301 7.73 18.03 19.95
CA THR A 301 8.10 17.28 21.15
C THR A 301 7.07 16.20 21.46
N VAL A 302 7.44 15.18 22.24
CA VAL A 302 6.49 14.10 22.60
C VAL A 302 5.34 14.67 23.44
N GLU A 303 5.61 15.71 24.22
CA GLU A 303 4.63 16.49 25.00
C GLU A 303 3.62 17.17 24.09
N ALA A 304 4.10 17.88 23.07
CA ALA A 304 3.24 18.54 22.08
C ALA A 304 2.36 17.53 21.32
N ILE A 305 2.94 16.39 20.94
CA ILE A 305 2.20 15.30 20.30
C ILE A 305 1.14 14.72 21.24
N ALA A 306 1.46 14.53 22.52
CA ALA A 306 0.49 14.03 23.49
C ALA A 306 -0.73 14.95 23.56
N HIS A 307 -0.52 16.25 23.71
CA HIS A 307 -1.61 17.24 23.75
C HIS A 307 -2.40 17.25 22.44
N GLN A 308 -1.72 17.24 21.29
CA GLN A 308 -2.39 17.23 19.98
C GLN A 308 -3.20 15.95 19.73
N CYS A 309 -2.83 14.84 20.36
CA CYS A 309 -3.57 13.58 20.33
C CYS A 309 -4.64 13.47 21.44
N GLY A 310 -4.94 14.55 22.17
CA GLY A 310 -6.00 14.57 23.18
C GLY A 310 -5.63 13.90 24.50
N TYR A 311 -4.32 13.84 24.86
CA TYR A 311 -3.86 13.42 26.18
C TYR A 311 -3.53 14.63 27.05
N ALA A 312 -4.04 14.63 28.27
CA ALA A 312 -3.73 15.69 29.25
C ALA A 312 -2.28 15.65 29.73
N ASP A 313 -1.66 14.47 29.71
CA ASP A 313 -0.28 14.27 30.12
C ASP A 313 0.46 13.29 29.18
N VAL A 314 1.77 13.47 29.11
CA VAL A 314 2.65 12.66 28.26
C VAL A 314 2.82 11.22 28.77
N GLY A 315 2.65 11.01 30.09
CA GLY A 315 2.77 9.68 30.69
C GLY A 315 1.67 8.74 30.23
N SER A 316 0.45 9.25 30.10
CA SER A 316 -0.70 8.51 29.56
C SER A 316 -0.45 8.08 28.10
N LEU A 317 0.02 9.00 27.25
CA LEU A 317 0.42 8.65 25.91
C LEU A 317 1.52 7.58 25.91
N ARG A 318 2.60 7.75 26.69
CA ARG A 318 3.74 6.82 26.71
C ARG A 318 3.31 5.41 27.09
N LYS A 319 2.54 5.25 28.18
CA LYS A 319 2.04 3.93 28.63
C LYS A 319 1.24 3.24 27.55
N LEU A 320 0.31 3.97 26.93
CA LEU A 320 -0.56 3.41 25.91
C LEU A 320 0.20 3.12 24.62
N PHE A 321 1.09 4.02 24.22
CA PHE A 321 1.91 3.85 23.01
C PHE A 321 2.79 2.61 23.12
N VAL A 322 3.45 2.38 24.27
CA VAL A 322 4.23 1.16 24.53
C VAL A 322 3.33 -0.08 24.51
N ARG A 323 2.17 -0.02 25.14
CA ARG A 323 1.21 -1.15 25.15
C ARG A 323 0.79 -1.57 23.73
N ILE A 324 0.57 -0.59 22.82
CA ILE A 324 0.07 -0.87 21.46
C ILE A 324 1.21 -1.15 20.48
N THR A 325 2.38 -0.54 20.63
CA THR A 325 3.46 -0.59 19.63
C THR A 325 4.66 -1.42 20.06
N GLY A 326 4.76 -1.76 21.34
CA GLY A 326 5.95 -2.40 21.91
C GLY A 326 7.16 -1.47 22.09
N MET A 327 7.05 -0.18 21.74
CA MET A 327 8.16 0.79 21.76
C MET A 327 7.77 2.10 22.44
N THR A 328 8.74 2.80 23.02
CA THR A 328 8.50 4.17 23.51
C THR A 328 8.34 5.14 22.31
N PRO A 329 7.59 6.26 22.47
CA PRO A 329 7.48 7.28 21.41
C PRO A 329 8.84 7.80 20.92
N GLY A 330 9.80 7.97 21.82
CA GLY A 330 11.16 8.39 21.46
C GLY A 330 11.91 7.36 20.61
N ALA A 331 11.89 6.08 21.01
CA ALA A 331 12.48 4.99 20.25
C ALA A 331 11.79 4.83 18.88
N TYR A 332 10.46 4.97 18.85
CA TYR A 332 9.68 4.93 17.62
C TYR A 332 10.10 6.05 16.67
N ARG A 333 10.22 7.29 17.17
CA ARG A 333 10.73 8.43 16.37
C ARG A 333 12.13 8.15 15.84
N GLN A 334 13.05 7.72 16.69
CA GLN A 334 14.43 7.46 16.28
C GLN A 334 14.49 6.43 15.15
N ARG A 335 13.62 5.42 15.17
CA ARG A 335 13.56 4.34 14.19
C ARG A 335 12.85 4.73 12.90
N TYR A 336 11.75 5.50 12.98
CA TYR A 336 10.84 5.71 11.86
C TYR A 336 10.71 7.15 11.38
N GLN A 337 11.34 8.13 12.05
CA GLN A 337 11.28 9.52 11.63
C GLN A 337 11.94 9.69 10.25
N LEU A 338 11.21 10.31 9.34
CA LEU A 338 11.71 10.73 8.04
C LEU A 338 12.63 11.95 8.24
N ARG A 339 13.92 11.69 8.39
CA ARG A 339 14.92 12.76 8.50
C ARG A 339 15.21 13.29 7.10
N THR A 340 14.52 14.34 6.69
CA THR A 340 15.07 15.22 5.66
C THR A 340 16.20 16.01 6.31
N SER A 341 17.42 15.79 5.85
CA SER A 341 18.58 16.56 6.31
C SER A 341 18.34 18.04 5.99
N ARG A 342 18.07 18.86 7.01
CA ARG A 342 17.94 20.32 6.88
C ARG A 342 19.22 21.01 6.35
N ARG A 343 20.32 20.28 6.20
CA ARG A 343 21.63 20.82 5.84
C ARG A 343 21.89 20.94 4.33
N GLN A 344 20.99 20.50 3.46
CA GLN A 344 21.25 20.48 2.00
C GLN A 344 20.19 21.14 1.13
N TRP A 345 19.18 21.78 1.71
CA TRP A 345 18.29 22.61 0.92
C TRP A 345 18.63 24.10 1.15
N THR A 346 19.73 24.56 0.60
CA THR A 346 19.88 25.95 0.19
C THR A 346 19.08 26.07 -1.09
N GLY A 347 17.93 26.75 -1.02
CA GLY A 347 17.15 27.07 -2.21
C GLY A 347 18.05 27.75 -3.27
N PRO A 348 17.67 27.65 -4.55
CA PRO A 348 18.44 28.34 -5.57
C PRO A 348 18.62 29.82 -5.14
N GLU A 349 19.87 30.24 -5.05
CA GLU A 349 20.25 31.63 -4.80
C GLU A 349 19.57 32.46 -5.90
N VAL A 350 18.55 33.22 -5.52
CA VAL A 350 17.91 34.15 -6.44
C VAL A 350 18.99 35.17 -6.79
N ALA A 351 19.61 35.02 -7.96
CA ALA A 351 20.54 36.01 -8.47
C ALA A 351 19.84 37.39 -8.45
N PRO A 352 20.48 38.43 -7.89
CA PRO A 352 19.89 39.77 -7.88
C PRO A 352 19.62 40.20 -9.33
N ALA A 353 18.40 40.68 -9.56
CA ALA A 353 17.99 41.20 -10.85
C ALA A 353 19.01 42.26 -11.28
N THR A 354 19.72 42.02 -12.36
CA THR A 354 20.57 43.00 -13.00
C THR A 354 19.69 44.14 -13.53
N ASP A 355 19.78 45.26 -12.86
CA ASP A 355 19.16 46.54 -13.26
C ASP A 355 19.73 46.92 -14.63
N THR A 356 18.99 46.63 -15.69
CA THR A 356 19.33 47.13 -17.04
C THR A 356 18.98 48.60 -17.11
N ALA A 357 19.96 49.42 -16.80
CA ALA A 357 19.93 50.85 -17.07
C ALA A 357 19.65 51.09 -18.55
N THR A 358 18.59 51.81 -18.83
CA THR A 358 18.22 52.35 -20.13
C THR A 358 19.27 53.42 -20.56
N PRO A 359 19.89 53.32 -21.73
CA PRO A 359 20.67 54.45 -22.25
C PRO A 359 19.74 55.49 -22.87
N ARG A 360 20.10 56.77 -22.66
CA ARG A 360 19.50 57.96 -23.25
C ARG A 360 19.64 58.01 -24.77
#